data_3a8be87fd1fe1f89229ac1484e255958
#
_entry.id   3a8be87fd1fe1f89229ac1484e255958
#
_cell.length_a   1.000
_cell.length_b   1.000
_cell.length_c   1.000
_cell.angle_alpha   90.00
_cell.angle_beta   90.00
_cell.angle_gamma   90.00
#
_symmetry.space_group_name_H-M   'P 1'
#
loop_
_entity.id
_entity.type
_entity.pdbx_description
1 polymer ?
#
loop_
_entity_poly.entity_id
_entity_poly.type
_entity_poly.pdbx_seq_one_letter_code
_entity_poly.pdbx_strand_id
1 'polypeptide(L)'
;MNYQKLRILSYDSQFNLNEEYEKRFNSYSTIHTGISIFPFLNEQKVTSEKYELFYVPLPSMIEKAEKIKYNSEKLRKLSTSAKLPGIAQTKIFLSTMIDEIQSTNETEGIESTKYEIAEAIVNRETKNKSSKKRFEGIVNMYLNLNEMKFEYIKTKEDLKSIYVSLFDGESDIDEWPDGEFFRAGQVELKSNEKVVHRGVTSESEVNSAVTDLINFMNRKDLPFIEKCITAHYYLEYIHPFYDGNGRLGRFIMSSYLVRKLDPYSGLSISNAVNTNRAKYYKAFTEVSHPRNKGEMTHFILDLMDLIISGQEISLLQLEEAEGKIKHVLNYLDSLDDLTPAAINILFTLIQDNLFSMFTNMDDSDITAEKDISRYKLNPILKDLEEKGYIEKIKLKPSTHVITKKVIDEVAI
;
A
#
# COMPACT_ATOMS: atom_id res chain seq x y z
N MET A 1 16.52 28.25 13.45
CA MET A 1 17.58 27.39 12.85
C MET A 1 16.89 26.21 12.20
N ASN A 2 17.23 25.89 10.94
CA ASN A 2 16.76 24.65 10.33
C ASN A 2 17.50 23.46 10.95
N TYR A 3 16.77 22.43 11.38
CA TYR A 3 17.35 21.19 11.88
C TYR A 3 17.99 20.44 10.68
N GLN A 4 19.32 20.38 10.65
CA GLN A 4 20.06 19.79 9.54
C GLN A 4 20.51 18.36 9.87
N LYS A 5 20.71 17.52 8.86
CA LYS A 5 21.27 16.16 9.00
C LYS A 5 22.66 16.22 9.58
N LEU A 6 22.99 15.33 10.51
CA LEU A 6 24.34 15.23 11.08
C LEU A 6 25.43 15.12 9.98
N ARG A 7 25.16 14.31 8.96
CA ARG A 7 26.06 14.16 7.82
C ARG A 7 26.33 15.51 7.12
N ILE A 8 25.34 16.38 6.95
CA ILE A 8 25.53 17.69 6.31
C ILE A 8 26.37 18.59 7.21
N LEU A 9 26.07 18.63 8.51
CA LEU A 9 26.84 19.40 9.47
C LEU A 9 28.31 18.94 9.53
N SER A 10 28.60 17.65 9.27
CA SER A 10 29.98 17.16 9.26
C SER A 10 30.89 17.74 8.20
N TYR A 11 30.36 18.48 7.22
CA TYR A 11 31.14 19.21 6.20
C TYR A 11 31.34 20.69 6.56
N ASP A 12 30.70 21.17 7.62
CA ASP A 12 30.86 22.52 8.11
C ASP A 12 31.90 22.53 9.24
N SER A 13 33.02 23.24 9.02
CA SER A 13 34.13 23.32 9.97
C SER A 13 33.78 24.01 11.30
N GLN A 14 32.64 24.71 11.35
CA GLN A 14 32.14 25.36 12.56
C GLN A 14 31.47 24.37 13.53
N PHE A 15 31.16 23.13 13.08
CA PHE A 15 30.49 22.13 13.88
C PHE A 15 31.43 20.96 14.22
N ASN A 16 31.44 20.58 15.49
CA ASN A 16 32.00 19.31 15.93
C ASN A 16 30.88 18.24 15.83
N LEU A 17 31.04 17.29 14.92
CA LEU A 17 30.03 16.24 14.68
C LEU A 17 29.74 15.42 15.96
N ASN A 18 30.76 15.11 16.76
CA ASN A 18 30.55 14.31 17.97
C ASN A 18 29.79 15.11 19.04
N GLU A 19 30.11 16.36 19.24
CA GLU A 19 29.40 17.23 20.19
C GLU A 19 27.94 17.41 19.77
N GLU A 20 27.67 17.65 18.50
CA GLU A 20 26.30 17.80 18.00
C GLU A 20 25.51 16.47 18.09
N TYR A 21 26.14 15.33 17.83
CA TYR A 21 25.54 14.00 18.04
C TYR A 21 25.19 13.79 19.51
N GLU A 22 26.13 14.01 20.43
CA GLU A 22 25.90 13.83 21.87
C GLU A 22 24.79 14.77 22.39
N LYS A 23 24.77 15.99 21.92
CA LYS A 23 23.71 16.94 22.24
C LYS A 23 22.34 16.47 21.79
N ARG A 24 22.22 15.91 20.57
CA ARG A 24 20.95 15.38 20.04
C ARG A 24 20.58 14.08 20.74
N PHE A 25 21.53 13.16 20.83
CA PHE A 25 21.31 11.82 21.39
C PHE A 25 20.89 11.90 22.86
N ASN A 26 21.52 12.74 23.65
CA ASN A 26 21.24 12.91 25.07
C ASN A 26 20.20 14.02 25.37
N SER A 27 19.54 14.58 24.36
CA SER A 27 18.48 15.56 24.58
C SER A 27 17.28 14.94 25.30
N TYR A 28 16.68 15.69 26.21
CA TYR A 28 15.50 15.28 26.97
C TYR A 28 14.32 14.83 26.07
N SER A 29 14.19 15.41 24.89
CA SER A 29 13.11 15.09 23.94
C SER A 29 13.43 13.93 23.00
N THR A 30 14.66 13.44 22.98
CA THR A 30 15.07 12.39 22.05
C THR A 30 14.38 11.07 22.37
N ILE A 31 13.89 10.43 21.33
CA ILE A 31 13.27 9.12 21.42
C ILE A 31 14.30 8.06 21.03
N HIS A 32 14.59 7.21 22.00
CA HIS A 32 15.47 6.06 21.84
C HIS A 32 14.67 4.83 21.43
N THR A 33 15.11 4.16 20.35
CA THR A 33 14.39 3.00 19.84
C THR A 33 14.77 1.70 20.54
N GLY A 34 15.97 1.63 21.10
CA GLY A 34 16.57 0.40 21.67
C GLY A 34 17.11 -0.57 20.61
N ILE A 35 16.98 -0.27 19.32
CA ILE A 35 17.52 -1.05 18.22
C ILE A 35 18.71 -0.35 17.59
N SER A 36 19.70 -1.13 17.12
CA SER A 36 20.98 -0.58 16.66
C SER A 36 21.40 -1.14 15.33
N ILE A 37 22.15 -0.36 14.58
CA ILE A 37 22.69 -0.70 13.26
C ILE A 37 24.21 -0.54 13.21
N PHE A 38 24.84 -1.30 12.32
CA PHE A 38 26.19 -1.00 11.84
C PHE A 38 26.06 -0.08 10.61
N PRO A 39 26.82 1.02 10.55
CA PRO A 39 26.81 1.89 9.38
C PRO A 39 27.33 1.19 8.13
N PHE A 40 27.01 1.77 6.97
CA PHE A 40 27.44 1.27 5.67
C PHE A 40 28.08 2.41 4.86
N LEU A 41 29.28 2.19 4.34
CA LEU A 41 30.01 3.16 3.53
C LEU A 41 30.96 2.46 2.57
N ASN A 42 31.10 3.00 1.35
CA ASN A 42 32.00 2.49 0.32
C ASN A 42 31.84 0.96 0.10
N GLU A 43 30.60 0.52 -0.06
CA GLU A 43 30.22 -0.89 -0.28
C GLU A 43 30.61 -1.83 0.87
N GLN A 44 30.85 -1.31 2.07
CA GLN A 44 31.26 -2.09 3.22
C GLN A 44 30.47 -1.72 4.49
N LYS A 45 30.19 -2.73 5.31
CA LYS A 45 29.67 -2.55 6.66
C LYS A 45 30.80 -2.07 7.57
N VAL A 46 30.60 -0.96 8.27
CA VAL A 46 31.54 -0.42 9.25
C VAL A 46 31.27 -1.12 10.59
N THR A 47 32.02 -2.18 10.88
CA THR A 47 31.81 -3.02 12.08
C THR A 47 32.50 -2.50 13.34
N SER A 48 33.32 -1.47 13.22
CA SER A 48 34.02 -0.85 14.37
C SER A 48 33.08 -0.02 15.25
N GLU A 49 31.92 0.40 14.72
CA GLU A 49 30.98 1.27 15.40
C GLU A 49 29.56 0.77 15.19
N LYS A 50 28.77 0.73 16.27
CA LYS A 50 27.36 0.38 16.25
C LYS A 50 26.57 1.54 16.84
N TYR A 51 25.55 2.03 16.14
CA TYR A 51 24.73 3.14 16.59
C TYR A 51 23.29 2.71 16.87
N GLU A 52 22.78 3.14 18.00
CA GLU A 52 21.35 3.05 18.27
C GLU A 52 20.58 3.96 17.31
N LEU A 53 19.47 3.47 16.79
CA LEU A 53 18.53 4.29 16.04
C LEU A 53 17.76 5.19 17.01
N PHE A 54 17.77 6.48 16.74
CA PHE A 54 17.06 7.48 17.54
C PHE A 54 16.49 8.59 16.65
N TYR A 55 15.54 9.33 17.18
CA TYR A 55 15.06 10.53 16.50
C TYR A 55 14.71 11.64 17.49
N VAL A 56 14.85 12.88 17.03
CA VAL A 56 14.45 14.08 17.75
C VAL A 56 13.08 14.51 17.25
N PRO A 57 12.03 14.51 18.10
CA PRO A 57 10.71 15.02 17.71
C PRO A 57 10.80 16.51 17.36
N LEU A 58 10.41 16.85 16.15
CA LEU A 58 10.38 18.23 15.67
C LEU A 58 8.93 18.72 15.55
N PRO A 59 8.68 20.04 15.66
CA PRO A 59 7.34 20.59 15.41
C PRO A 59 6.75 20.17 14.05
N SER A 60 7.57 20.11 13.01
CA SER A 60 7.15 19.62 11.67
C SER A 60 6.73 18.16 11.67
N MET A 61 7.25 17.33 12.55
CA MET A 61 6.85 15.92 12.71
C MET A 61 5.45 15.82 13.31
N ILE A 62 5.16 16.66 14.31
CA ILE A 62 3.83 16.75 14.93
C ILE A 62 2.81 17.22 13.90
N GLU A 63 3.12 18.30 13.16
CA GLU A 63 2.26 18.84 12.10
C GLU A 63 1.93 17.80 11.03
N LYS A 64 2.94 17.05 10.57
CA LYS A 64 2.73 15.96 9.59
C LYS A 64 1.88 14.81 10.16
N ALA A 65 2.11 14.43 11.43
CA ALA A 65 1.30 13.39 12.08
C ALA A 65 -0.18 13.82 12.23
N GLU A 66 -0.44 15.10 12.52
CA GLU A 66 -1.80 15.66 12.54
C GLU A 66 -2.41 15.69 11.13
N LYS A 67 -1.65 16.08 10.11
CA LYS A 67 -2.10 16.06 8.70
C LYS A 67 -2.46 14.65 8.25
N ILE A 68 -1.65 13.64 8.59
CA ILE A 68 -1.93 12.23 8.28
C ILE A 68 -3.25 11.78 8.93
N LYS A 69 -3.48 12.11 10.19
CA LYS A 69 -4.72 11.76 10.90
C LYS A 69 -5.93 12.49 10.30
N TYR A 70 -5.79 13.77 9.99
CA TYR A 70 -6.84 14.57 9.34
C TYR A 70 -7.22 14.01 7.97
N ASN A 71 -6.22 13.69 7.13
CA ASN A 71 -6.46 13.07 5.82
C ASN A 71 -7.14 11.72 5.96
N SER A 72 -6.72 10.90 6.91
CA SER A 72 -7.36 9.60 7.19
C SER A 72 -8.83 9.75 7.58
N GLU A 73 -9.17 10.72 8.43
CA GLU A 73 -10.56 10.98 8.77
C GLU A 73 -11.39 11.42 7.56
N LYS A 74 -10.80 12.27 6.70
CA LYS A 74 -11.44 12.72 5.45
C LYS A 74 -11.63 11.54 4.48
N LEU A 75 -10.65 10.66 4.32
CA LEU A 75 -10.73 9.45 3.53
C LEU A 75 -11.85 8.51 4.01
N ARG A 76 -11.96 8.28 5.32
CA ARG A 76 -13.06 7.49 5.89
C ARG A 76 -14.42 8.08 5.56
N LYS A 77 -14.58 9.40 5.71
CA LYS A 77 -15.84 10.08 5.43
C LYS A 77 -16.24 9.99 3.95
N LEU A 78 -15.28 10.18 3.05
CA LEU A 78 -15.52 10.11 1.61
C LEU A 78 -15.81 8.67 1.16
N SER A 79 -14.99 7.70 1.57
CA SER A 79 -15.11 6.31 1.13
C SER A 79 -16.39 5.61 1.62
N THR A 80 -17.03 6.12 2.69
CA THR A 80 -18.32 5.62 3.21
C THR A 80 -19.45 6.60 2.99
N SER A 81 -19.25 7.61 2.15
CA SER A 81 -20.24 8.64 1.86
C SER A 81 -21.46 8.06 1.14
N ALA A 82 -22.65 8.47 1.56
CA ALA A 82 -23.87 8.14 0.84
C ALA A 82 -23.91 8.69 -0.61
N LYS A 83 -23.00 9.60 -0.95
CA LYS A 83 -22.82 10.11 -2.32
C LYS A 83 -22.02 9.17 -3.22
N LEU A 84 -21.35 8.17 -2.65
CA LEU A 84 -20.68 7.10 -3.37
C LEU A 84 -21.44 5.79 -3.15
N PRO A 85 -22.20 5.29 -4.15
CA PRO A 85 -22.89 4.01 -4.05
C PRO A 85 -21.94 2.83 -3.84
N GLY A 86 -22.46 1.72 -3.29
CA GLY A 86 -21.65 0.56 -2.91
C GLY A 86 -20.83 -0.03 -4.05
N ILE A 87 -21.36 -0.04 -5.28
CA ILE A 87 -20.61 -0.49 -6.48
C ILE A 87 -19.40 0.41 -6.72
N ALA A 88 -19.59 1.73 -6.73
CA ALA A 88 -18.50 2.68 -6.88
C ALA A 88 -17.46 2.53 -5.76
N GLN A 89 -17.89 2.43 -4.49
CA GLN A 89 -17.00 2.21 -3.35
C GLN A 89 -16.15 0.96 -3.53
N THR A 90 -16.75 -0.18 -3.87
CA THR A 90 -16.06 -1.45 -4.08
C THR A 90 -15.06 -1.37 -5.24
N LYS A 91 -15.48 -0.82 -6.38
CA LYS A 91 -14.62 -0.72 -7.58
C LYS A 91 -13.43 0.22 -7.35
N ILE A 92 -13.63 1.37 -6.69
CA ILE A 92 -12.54 2.30 -6.35
C ILE A 92 -11.55 1.64 -5.38
N PHE A 93 -12.06 0.94 -4.37
CA PHE A 93 -11.21 0.20 -3.44
C PHE A 93 -10.35 -0.84 -4.16
N LEU A 94 -10.95 -1.67 -5.02
CA LEU A 94 -10.23 -2.69 -5.80
C LEU A 94 -9.21 -2.06 -6.75
N SER A 95 -9.55 -0.94 -7.39
CA SER A 95 -8.61 -0.17 -8.23
C SER A 95 -7.40 0.32 -7.43
N THR A 96 -7.63 0.92 -6.25
CA THR A 96 -6.56 1.39 -5.36
C THR A 96 -5.65 0.24 -4.92
N MET A 97 -6.23 -0.92 -4.59
CA MET A 97 -5.49 -2.12 -4.21
C MET A 97 -4.65 -2.67 -5.37
N ILE A 98 -5.20 -2.70 -6.58
CA ILE A 98 -4.47 -3.13 -7.78
C ILE A 98 -3.27 -2.21 -8.04
N ASP A 99 -3.48 -0.89 -7.93
CA ASP A 99 -2.42 0.10 -8.10
C ASP A 99 -1.32 -0.05 -7.04
N GLU A 100 -1.67 -0.34 -5.80
CA GLU A 100 -0.73 -0.62 -4.71
C GLU A 100 0.11 -1.86 -4.99
N ILE A 101 -0.53 -2.98 -5.41
CA ILE A 101 0.16 -4.24 -5.74
C ILE A 101 1.05 -4.06 -6.96
N GLN A 102 0.58 -3.41 -8.02
CA GLN A 102 1.41 -3.13 -9.18
C GLN A 102 2.62 -2.27 -8.81
N SER A 103 2.40 -1.19 -8.06
CA SER A 103 3.46 -0.27 -7.65
C SER A 103 4.51 -0.92 -6.77
N THR A 104 4.13 -1.84 -5.86
CA THR A 104 5.10 -2.57 -5.05
C THR A 104 5.95 -3.51 -5.89
N ASN A 105 5.37 -4.17 -6.90
CA ASN A 105 6.10 -5.03 -7.85
C ASN A 105 7.06 -4.20 -8.72
N GLU A 106 6.59 -3.12 -9.31
CA GLU A 106 7.41 -2.22 -10.14
C GLU A 106 8.59 -1.61 -9.34
N THR A 107 8.40 -1.34 -8.04
CA THR A 107 9.46 -0.83 -7.18
C THR A 107 10.62 -1.82 -7.08
N GLU A 108 10.34 -3.12 -7.09
CA GLU A 108 11.32 -4.21 -7.09
C GLU A 108 11.75 -4.65 -8.51
N GLY A 109 11.28 -3.97 -9.56
CA GLY A 109 11.60 -4.32 -10.94
C GLY A 109 10.85 -5.55 -11.47
N ILE A 110 9.78 -5.97 -10.81
CA ILE A 110 8.93 -7.08 -11.22
C ILE A 110 7.86 -6.57 -12.16
N GLU A 111 7.85 -7.09 -13.40
CA GLU A 111 6.82 -6.77 -14.36
C GLU A 111 5.48 -7.39 -13.94
N SER A 112 4.46 -6.56 -13.83
CA SER A 112 3.09 -6.96 -13.55
C SER A 112 2.11 -6.02 -14.21
N THR A 113 1.02 -6.58 -14.73
CA THR A 113 -0.05 -5.81 -15.32
C THR A 113 -1.24 -5.73 -14.38
N LYS A 114 -1.99 -4.64 -14.43
CA LYS A 114 -3.26 -4.51 -13.69
C LYS A 114 -4.23 -5.64 -14.01
N TYR A 115 -4.19 -6.13 -15.26
CA TYR A 115 -5.03 -7.24 -15.71
C TYR A 115 -4.71 -8.55 -14.98
N GLU A 116 -3.43 -8.93 -14.86
CA GLU A 116 -3.01 -10.14 -14.12
C GLU A 116 -3.42 -10.08 -12.66
N ILE A 117 -3.26 -8.91 -12.02
CA ILE A 117 -3.66 -8.70 -10.61
C ILE A 117 -5.20 -8.80 -10.48
N ALA A 118 -5.95 -8.17 -11.39
CA ALA A 118 -7.41 -8.26 -11.39
C ALA A 118 -7.91 -9.70 -11.67
N GLU A 119 -7.24 -10.44 -12.54
CA GLU A 119 -7.56 -11.85 -12.79
C GLU A 119 -7.38 -12.71 -11.52
N ALA A 120 -6.35 -12.42 -10.71
CA ALA A 120 -6.15 -13.10 -9.44
C ALA A 120 -7.29 -12.80 -8.43
N ILE A 121 -7.85 -11.58 -8.44
CA ILE A 121 -9.03 -11.22 -7.63
C ILE A 121 -10.26 -12.05 -8.05
N VAL A 122 -10.56 -12.10 -9.34
CA VAL A 122 -11.72 -12.85 -9.89
C VAL A 122 -11.61 -14.34 -9.61
N ASN A 123 -10.40 -14.91 -9.71
CA ASN A 123 -10.17 -16.34 -9.43
C ASN A 123 -10.45 -16.70 -7.97
N ARG A 124 -10.13 -15.82 -7.02
CA ARG A 124 -10.49 -16.01 -5.61
C ARG A 124 -12.00 -16.13 -5.42
N GLU A 125 -12.78 -15.24 -6.05
CA GLU A 125 -14.24 -15.20 -5.93
C GLU A 125 -14.90 -16.43 -6.55
N THR A 126 -14.41 -16.90 -7.71
CA THR A 126 -15.00 -18.03 -8.44
C THR A 126 -14.59 -19.39 -7.91
N LYS A 127 -13.69 -19.47 -6.89
CA LYS A 127 -13.13 -20.72 -6.35
C LYS A 127 -12.58 -21.67 -7.41
N ASN A 128 -12.11 -21.14 -8.51
CA ASN A 128 -11.61 -21.94 -9.62
C ASN A 128 -10.19 -22.46 -9.29
N LYS A 129 -10.12 -23.64 -8.66
CA LYS A 129 -8.89 -24.25 -8.12
C LYS A 129 -7.99 -24.92 -9.17
N SER A 130 -8.14 -24.65 -10.45
CA SER A 130 -7.47 -25.46 -11.51
C SER A 130 -5.96 -25.23 -11.63
N SER A 131 -5.41 -24.10 -11.18
CA SER A 131 -3.97 -23.88 -11.00
C SER A 131 -3.76 -22.63 -10.13
N LYS A 132 -2.77 -22.64 -9.23
CA LYS A 132 -2.32 -21.42 -8.57
C LYS A 132 -1.81 -20.46 -9.63
N LYS A 133 -2.29 -19.21 -9.60
CA LYS A 133 -1.87 -18.16 -10.53
C LYS A 133 -0.93 -17.21 -9.82
N ARG A 134 -0.09 -16.55 -10.62
CA ARG A 134 0.79 -15.47 -10.18
C ARG A 134 -0.03 -14.40 -9.44
N PHE A 135 0.52 -13.85 -8.39
CA PHE A 135 -0.07 -12.81 -7.53
C PHE A 135 -1.26 -13.23 -6.63
N GLU A 136 -1.67 -14.50 -6.59
CA GLU A 136 -2.78 -14.92 -5.72
C GLU A 136 -2.49 -14.68 -4.23
N GLY A 137 -1.26 -14.95 -3.78
CA GLY A 137 -0.84 -14.73 -2.39
C GLY A 137 -0.98 -13.28 -1.97
N ILE A 138 -0.31 -12.38 -2.71
CA ILE A 138 -0.33 -10.96 -2.41
C ILE A 138 -1.74 -10.37 -2.49
N VAL A 139 -2.52 -10.73 -3.52
CA VAL A 139 -3.93 -10.31 -3.66
C VAL A 139 -4.76 -10.76 -2.45
N ASN A 140 -4.63 -12.03 -2.04
CA ASN A 140 -5.35 -12.55 -0.87
C ASN A 140 -5.00 -11.80 0.41
N MET A 141 -3.73 -11.49 0.60
CA MET A 141 -3.25 -10.77 1.78
C MET A 141 -3.80 -9.33 1.81
N TYR A 142 -3.82 -8.61 0.68
CA TYR A 142 -4.41 -7.27 0.62
C TYR A 142 -5.95 -7.28 0.75
N LEU A 143 -6.65 -8.26 0.17
CA LEU A 143 -8.10 -8.41 0.36
C LEU A 143 -8.46 -8.71 1.82
N ASN A 144 -7.64 -9.47 2.53
CA ASN A 144 -7.82 -9.70 3.96
C ASN A 144 -7.76 -8.40 4.77
N LEU A 145 -6.96 -7.39 4.34
CA LEU A 145 -6.94 -6.08 4.99
C LEU A 145 -8.29 -5.36 4.88
N ASN A 146 -8.96 -5.46 3.73
CA ASN A 146 -10.31 -4.90 3.56
C ASN A 146 -11.35 -5.59 4.47
N GLU A 147 -11.19 -6.89 4.67
CA GLU A 147 -12.03 -7.68 5.56
C GLU A 147 -11.68 -7.48 7.05
N MET A 148 -10.78 -6.53 7.37
CA MET A 148 -10.26 -6.27 8.72
C MET A 148 -9.59 -7.49 9.37
N LYS A 149 -9.09 -8.42 8.55
CA LYS A 149 -8.33 -9.59 8.98
C LYS A 149 -6.85 -9.25 8.97
N PHE A 150 -6.30 -8.96 10.13
CA PHE A 150 -4.90 -8.55 10.29
C PHE A 150 -4.06 -9.66 10.87
N GLU A 151 -2.91 -9.90 10.27
CA GLU A 151 -1.85 -10.72 10.84
C GLU A 151 -1.04 -9.90 11.85
N TYR A 152 -0.90 -10.43 13.06
CA TYR A 152 -0.14 -9.78 14.13
C TYR A 152 1.23 -10.44 14.25
N ILE A 153 2.28 -9.65 14.13
CA ILE A 153 3.65 -10.13 14.28
C ILE A 153 4.04 -10.09 15.76
N LYS A 154 4.03 -11.25 16.39
CA LYS A 154 4.44 -11.45 17.79
C LYS A 154 5.64 -12.38 17.91
N THR A 155 5.84 -13.21 16.92
CA THR A 155 6.93 -14.21 16.87
C THR A 155 7.60 -14.20 15.49
N LYS A 156 8.71 -14.88 15.38
CA LYS A 156 9.44 -15.07 14.11
C LYS A 156 8.63 -15.90 13.13
N GLU A 157 7.91 -16.88 13.66
CA GLU A 157 6.98 -17.73 12.92
C GLU A 157 5.89 -16.91 12.23
N ASP A 158 5.34 -15.88 12.92
CA ASP A 158 4.35 -14.99 12.34
C ASP A 158 4.92 -14.24 11.13
N LEU A 159 6.15 -13.70 11.25
CA LEU A 159 6.81 -12.99 10.15
C LEU A 159 7.07 -13.93 8.96
N LYS A 160 7.56 -15.16 9.22
CA LYS A 160 7.74 -16.19 8.19
C LYS A 160 6.41 -16.56 7.53
N SER A 161 5.35 -16.73 8.31
CA SER A 161 4.01 -17.08 7.80
C SER A 161 3.45 -16.00 6.88
N ILE A 162 3.62 -14.72 7.25
CA ILE A 162 3.23 -13.59 6.40
C ILE A 162 4.01 -13.62 5.08
N TYR A 163 5.32 -13.82 5.14
CA TYR A 163 6.17 -13.93 3.95
C TYR A 163 5.69 -15.06 3.03
N VAL A 164 5.52 -16.26 3.56
CA VAL A 164 5.07 -17.43 2.78
C VAL A 164 3.69 -17.18 2.17
N SER A 165 2.77 -16.57 2.92
CA SER A 165 1.41 -16.26 2.44
C SER A 165 1.41 -15.17 1.36
N LEU A 166 2.28 -14.16 1.50
CA LEU A 166 2.38 -13.04 0.56
C LEU A 166 2.89 -13.51 -0.81
N PHE A 167 3.77 -14.50 -0.83
CA PHE A 167 4.41 -15.03 -2.04
C PHE A 167 3.88 -16.40 -2.45
N ASP A 168 2.73 -16.84 -1.90
CA ASP A 168 2.11 -18.10 -2.30
C ASP A 168 1.66 -18.05 -3.76
N GLY A 169 2.21 -18.93 -4.59
CA GLY A 169 1.98 -18.97 -6.03
C GLY A 169 2.90 -18.08 -6.87
N GLU A 170 3.82 -17.33 -6.26
CA GLU A 170 4.81 -16.53 -7.00
C GLU A 170 5.90 -17.41 -7.61
N SER A 171 6.14 -17.20 -8.91
CA SER A 171 7.28 -17.78 -9.62
C SER A 171 8.52 -16.87 -9.60
N ASP A 172 8.34 -15.64 -9.15
CA ASP A 172 9.35 -14.58 -9.20
C ASP A 172 10.18 -14.48 -7.91
N ILE A 173 9.99 -15.40 -6.97
CA ILE A 173 10.89 -15.58 -5.84
C ILE A 173 12.00 -16.53 -6.28
N ASP A 174 13.15 -15.95 -6.56
CA ASP A 174 14.32 -16.69 -7.06
C ASP A 174 14.86 -17.67 -6.01
N GLU A 175 14.82 -17.31 -4.74
CA GLU A 175 15.39 -18.11 -3.67
C GLU A 175 14.57 -18.03 -2.38
N TRP A 176 14.02 -19.19 -1.95
CA TRP A 176 13.31 -19.31 -0.68
C TRP A 176 14.31 -19.44 0.48
N PRO A 177 13.92 -19.03 1.71
CA PRO A 177 14.80 -19.13 2.88
C PRO A 177 15.17 -20.59 3.17
N ASP A 178 16.45 -20.83 3.36
CA ASP A 178 17.07 -22.14 3.56
C ASP A 178 17.40 -22.43 5.04
N GLY A 179 17.17 -21.45 5.93
CA GLY A 179 17.26 -21.62 7.38
C GLY A 179 15.96 -22.06 8.03
N GLU A 180 15.93 -22.17 9.36
CA GLU A 180 14.74 -22.55 10.12
C GLU A 180 13.58 -21.55 9.92
N PHE A 181 13.89 -20.24 10.05
CA PHE A 181 12.93 -19.16 9.87
C PHE A 181 13.26 -18.28 8.67
N PHE A 182 14.53 -17.96 8.49
CA PHE A 182 15.02 -16.97 7.56
C PHE A 182 16.13 -17.54 6.68
N ARG A 183 16.79 -16.70 5.90
CA ARG A 183 17.96 -17.08 5.13
C ARG A 183 19.15 -17.44 6.04
N ALA A 184 19.92 -18.45 5.67
CA ALA A 184 21.14 -18.81 6.36
C ALA A 184 22.36 -18.02 5.87
N GLY A 185 22.38 -17.64 4.57
CA GLY A 185 23.46 -16.92 3.92
C GLY A 185 23.35 -15.40 3.97
N GLN A 186 24.43 -14.73 3.55
CA GLN A 186 24.48 -13.28 3.41
C GLN A 186 23.73 -12.82 2.16
N VAL A 187 23.10 -11.65 2.21
CA VAL A 187 22.45 -10.99 1.09
C VAL A 187 23.05 -9.60 0.88
N GLU A 188 23.20 -9.21 -0.39
CA GLU A 188 23.66 -7.90 -0.81
C GLU A 188 22.62 -7.21 -1.69
N LEU A 189 22.27 -5.98 -1.34
CA LEU A 189 21.46 -5.12 -2.18
C LEU A 189 22.37 -4.32 -3.10
N LYS A 190 22.10 -4.38 -4.40
CA LYS A 190 22.88 -3.67 -5.42
C LYS A 190 22.04 -2.63 -6.13
N SER A 191 22.67 -1.50 -6.44
CA SER A 191 22.13 -0.47 -7.32
C SER A 191 23.21 -0.08 -8.32
N ASN A 192 22.92 -0.20 -9.63
CA ASN A 192 23.89 0.04 -10.68
C ASN A 192 25.23 -0.67 -10.44
N GLU A 193 25.15 -2.00 -10.17
CA GLU A 193 26.29 -2.88 -9.87
C GLU A 193 27.05 -2.61 -8.56
N LYS A 194 26.72 -1.52 -7.86
CA LYS A 194 27.33 -1.19 -6.56
C LYS A 194 26.52 -1.76 -5.41
N VAL A 195 27.21 -2.34 -4.43
CA VAL A 195 26.58 -2.79 -3.19
C VAL A 195 26.17 -1.55 -2.37
N VAL A 196 24.89 -1.36 -2.17
CA VAL A 196 24.31 -0.23 -1.41
C VAL A 196 23.98 -0.61 0.01
N HIS A 197 23.76 -1.89 0.28
CA HIS A 197 23.53 -2.43 1.61
C HIS A 197 23.91 -3.91 1.68
N ARG A 198 24.28 -4.37 2.88
CA ARG A 198 24.45 -5.79 3.22
C ARG A 198 23.56 -6.10 4.40
N GLY A 199 22.68 -7.05 4.23
CA GLY A 199 21.86 -7.56 5.32
C GLY A 199 22.70 -8.13 6.46
N VAL A 200 22.04 -8.54 7.50
CA VAL A 200 22.68 -9.22 8.64
C VAL A 200 23.26 -10.55 8.16
N THR A 201 24.40 -10.99 8.72
CA THR A 201 25.30 -11.94 8.06
C THR A 201 24.85 -13.40 8.15
N SER A 202 24.34 -13.84 9.31
CA SER A 202 23.97 -15.24 9.57
C SER A 202 22.55 -15.38 10.07
N GLU A 203 21.93 -16.55 9.94
CA GLU A 203 20.58 -16.79 10.45
C GLU A 203 20.46 -16.50 11.96
N SER A 204 21.48 -16.82 12.75
CA SER A 204 21.49 -16.51 14.19
C SER A 204 21.39 -15.01 14.46
N GLU A 205 22.14 -14.20 13.68
CA GLU A 205 22.08 -12.74 13.78
C GLU A 205 20.75 -12.19 13.23
N VAL A 206 20.22 -12.76 12.14
CA VAL A 206 18.90 -12.44 11.61
C VAL A 206 17.83 -12.72 12.65
N ASN A 207 17.86 -13.89 13.28
CA ASN A 207 16.93 -14.28 14.33
C ASN A 207 16.96 -13.31 15.53
N SER A 208 18.15 -12.86 15.95
CA SER A 208 18.29 -11.87 17.02
C SER A 208 17.72 -10.53 16.61
N ALA A 209 18.09 -10.03 15.43
CA ALA A 209 17.64 -8.73 14.94
C ALA A 209 16.11 -8.70 14.68
N VAL A 210 15.54 -9.80 14.18
CA VAL A 210 14.07 -9.92 14.03
C VAL A 210 13.38 -9.95 15.39
N THR A 211 13.97 -10.58 16.39
CA THR A 211 13.44 -10.53 17.76
C THR A 211 13.43 -9.09 18.30
N ASP A 212 14.52 -8.34 18.09
CA ASP A 212 14.57 -6.92 18.47
C ASP A 212 13.52 -6.09 17.72
N LEU A 213 13.34 -6.34 16.41
CA LEU A 213 12.28 -5.71 15.61
C LEU A 213 10.89 -5.99 16.16
N ILE A 214 10.58 -7.24 16.48
CA ILE A 214 9.28 -7.65 17.01
C ILE A 214 9.03 -6.97 18.37
N ASN A 215 10.03 -6.96 19.25
CA ASN A 215 9.93 -6.28 20.54
C ASN A 215 9.66 -4.79 20.34
N PHE A 216 10.38 -4.14 19.42
CA PHE A 216 10.18 -2.74 19.10
C PHE A 216 8.77 -2.47 18.52
N MET A 217 8.30 -3.26 17.57
CA MET A 217 6.96 -3.11 16.98
C MET A 217 5.83 -3.23 18.02
N ASN A 218 6.04 -4.04 19.06
CA ASN A 218 5.05 -4.28 20.11
C ASN A 218 5.13 -3.27 21.27
N ARG A 219 6.07 -2.31 21.28
CA ARG A 219 6.12 -1.19 22.25
C ARG A 219 4.84 -0.36 22.18
N LYS A 220 4.36 0.07 23.34
CA LYS A 220 3.13 0.87 23.49
C LYS A 220 3.38 2.34 23.80
N ASP A 221 4.60 2.67 24.16
CA ASP A 221 5.07 3.99 24.62
C ASP A 221 5.51 4.91 23.47
N LEU A 222 5.48 4.43 22.21
CA LEU A 222 5.89 5.21 21.04
C LEU A 222 4.69 5.64 20.18
N PRO A 223 4.76 6.83 19.57
CA PRO A 223 3.80 7.25 18.57
C PRO A 223 3.77 6.24 17.40
N PHE A 224 2.57 5.92 16.91
CA PHE A 224 2.39 4.77 16.04
C PHE A 224 2.94 4.99 14.60
N ILE A 225 2.96 6.23 14.11
CA ILE A 225 3.46 6.55 12.76
C ILE A 225 4.99 6.38 12.74
N GLU A 226 5.67 7.02 13.68
CA GLU A 226 7.13 6.97 13.82
C GLU A 226 7.60 5.54 14.07
N LYS A 227 6.87 4.80 14.89
CA LYS A 227 7.14 3.39 15.15
C LYS A 227 7.00 2.54 13.88
N CYS A 228 5.96 2.75 13.10
CA CYS A 228 5.74 2.05 11.82
C CYS A 228 6.89 2.32 10.84
N ILE A 229 7.26 3.59 10.69
CA ILE A 229 8.35 4.02 9.80
C ILE A 229 9.70 3.46 10.25
N THR A 230 9.98 3.48 11.54
CA THR A 230 11.22 2.92 12.11
C THR A 230 11.29 1.41 11.94
N ALA A 231 10.18 0.72 12.18
CA ALA A 231 10.09 -0.74 11.96
C ALA A 231 10.32 -1.11 10.50
N HIS A 232 9.76 -0.35 9.56
CA HIS A 232 10.00 -0.53 8.13
C HIS A 232 11.49 -0.38 7.78
N TYR A 233 12.14 0.71 8.24
CA TYR A 233 13.59 0.88 8.05
C TYR A 233 14.39 -0.32 8.57
N TYR A 234 14.08 -0.77 9.79
CA TYR A 234 14.88 -1.82 10.42
C TYR A 234 14.66 -3.20 9.81
N LEU A 235 13.45 -3.50 9.31
CA LEU A 235 13.18 -4.72 8.54
C LEU A 235 14.01 -4.75 7.24
N GLU A 236 14.06 -3.63 6.52
CA GLU A 236 14.88 -3.52 5.31
C GLU A 236 16.38 -3.58 5.62
N TYR A 237 16.81 -3.07 6.79
CA TYR A 237 18.19 -3.21 7.26
C TYR A 237 18.56 -4.67 7.59
N ILE A 238 17.67 -5.42 8.26
CA ILE A 238 17.90 -6.84 8.57
C ILE A 238 17.94 -7.65 7.27
N HIS A 239 17.00 -7.41 6.39
CA HIS A 239 16.79 -8.12 5.13
C HIS A 239 16.71 -9.64 5.35
N PRO A 240 15.66 -10.13 6.05
CA PRO A 240 15.63 -11.49 6.60
C PRO A 240 15.46 -12.60 5.56
N PHE A 241 15.08 -12.29 4.33
CA PHE A 241 14.89 -13.24 3.23
C PHE A 241 15.86 -12.95 2.10
N TYR A 242 16.06 -13.91 1.18
CA TYR A 242 16.91 -13.68 0.01
C TYR A 242 16.29 -12.71 -0.97
N ASP A 243 14.96 -12.81 -1.16
CA ASP A 243 14.18 -11.96 -2.05
C ASP A 243 12.86 -11.53 -1.40
N GLY A 244 12.17 -10.54 -2.00
CA GLY A 244 10.83 -10.08 -1.58
C GLY A 244 10.78 -9.23 -0.31
N ASN A 245 11.91 -8.86 0.31
CA ASN A 245 11.92 -8.08 1.54
C ASN A 245 11.23 -6.72 1.37
N GLY A 246 11.49 -6.00 0.28
CA GLY A 246 10.87 -4.70 0.02
C GLY A 246 9.34 -4.81 -0.11
N ARG A 247 8.82 -5.83 -0.83
CA ARG A 247 7.38 -6.10 -0.92
C ARG A 247 6.78 -6.44 0.44
N LEU A 248 7.46 -7.30 1.21
CA LEU A 248 7.05 -7.64 2.57
C LEU A 248 7.03 -6.42 3.49
N GLY A 249 8.08 -5.61 3.48
CA GLY A 249 8.20 -4.42 4.33
C GLY A 249 7.11 -3.39 4.04
N ARG A 250 6.81 -3.15 2.75
CA ARG A 250 5.71 -2.27 2.35
C ARG A 250 4.34 -2.86 2.70
N PHE A 251 4.12 -4.17 2.52
CA PHE A 251 2.89 -4.83 2.95
C PHE A 251 2.66 -4.72 4.46
N ILE A 252 3.69 -4.96 5.28
CA ILE A 252 3.59 -4.83 6.76
C ILE A 252 3.27 -3.39 7.14
N MET A 253 3.91 -2.40 6.50
CA MET A 253 3.61 -0.99 6.69
C MET A 253 2.17 -0.66 6.30
N SER A 254 1.71 -1.10 5.12
CA SER A 254 0.35 -0.94 4.63
C SER A 254 -0.67 -1.55 5.61
N SER A 255 -0.48 -2.80 6.00
CA SER A 255 -1.34 -3.50 6.98
C SER A 255 -1.43 -2.74 8.31
N TYR A 256 -0.31 -2.22 8.80
CA TYR A 256 -0.29 -1.45 10.04
C TYR A 256 -1.06 -0.13 9.90
N LEU A 257 -0.90 0.60 8.80
CA LEU A 257 -1.59 1.86 8.54
C LEU A 257 -3.09 1.65 8.28
N VAL A 258 -3.50 0.61 7.54
CA VAL A 258 -4.92 0.23 7.42
C VAL A 258 -5.56 0.07 8.79
N ARG A 259 -4.91 -0.66 9.68
CA ARG A 259 -5.44 -0.91 11.03
C ARG A 259 -5.49 0.34 11.92
N LYS A 260 -4.54 1.25 11.77
CA LYS A 260 -4.40 2.43 12.64
C LYS A 260 -5.10 3.67 12.10
N LEU A 261 -5.23 3.76 10.80
CA LEU A 261 -5.81 4.88 10.07
C LEU A 261 -7.06 4.41 9.31
N ASP A 262 -6.92 4.12 8.05
CA ASP A 262 -7.99 3.71 7.13
C ASP A 262 -7.41 2.90 5.96
N PRO A 263 -8.24 2.17 5.19
CA PRO A 263 -7.77 1.35 4.07
C PRO A 263 -6.95 2.13 3.03
N TYR A 264 -7.39 3.30 2.63
CA TYR A 264 -6.73 4.09 1.58
C TYR A 264 -5.36 4.62 2.02
N SER A 265 -5.21 5.00 3.29
CA SER A 265 -3.90 5.38 3.86
C SER A 265 -2.88 4.25 3.79
N GLY A 266 -3.31 3.00 3.92
CA GLY A 266 -2.40 1.85 3.78
C GLY A 266 -2.18 1.46 2.31
N LEU A 267 -3.23 1.47 1.48
CA LEU A 267 -3.18 1.04 0.08
C LEU A 267 -2.62 2.09 -0.90
N SER A 268 -2.04 3.15 -0.41
CA SER A 268 -1.41 4.20 -1.23
C SER A 268 0.11 4.30 -1.03
N ILE A 269 0.68 3.47 -0.16
CA ILE A 269 2.10 3.56 0.23
C ILE A 269 3.03 3.20 -0.92
N SER A 270 2.81 2.06 -1.57
CA SER A 270 3.69 1.62 -2.65
C SER A 270 3.59 2.51 -3.88
N ASN A 271 2.41 3.07 -4.15
CA ASN A 271 2.24 4.07 -5.21
C ASN A 271 3.06 5.35 -4.92
N ALA A 272 2.98 5.88 -3.70
CA ALA A 272 3.76 7.04 -3.30
C ALA A 272 5.27 6.76 -3.33
N VAL A 273 5.71 5.58 -2.91
CA VAL A 273 7.11 5.12 -3.00
C VAL A 273 7.55 5.01 -4.45
N ASN A 274 6.76 4.35 -5.30
CA ASN A 274 7.08 4.13 -6.71
C ASN A 274 7.26 5.44 -7.47
N THR A 275 6.41 6.44 -7.20
CA THR A 275 6.52 7.78 -7.77
C THR A 275 7.75 8.54 -7.26
N ASN A 276 8.26 8.22 -6.08
CA ASN A 276 9.37 8.92 -5.41
C ASN A 276 10.57 8.02 -5.10
N ARG A 277 10.83 6.98 -5.91
CA ARG A 277 11.84 5.93 -5.65
C ARG A 277 13.21 6.50 -5.25
N ALA A 278 13.71 7.48 -5.99
CA ALA A 278 15.03 8.05 -5.71
C ALA A 278 15.10 8.68 -4.32
N LYS A 279 14.06 9.40 -3.91
CA LYS A 279 13.98 9.99 -2.56
C LYS A 279 13.88 8.91 -1.50
N TYR A 280 13.05 7.90 -1.72
CA TYR A 280 12.85 6.77 -0.82
C TYR A 280 14.17 6.01 -0.56
N TYR A 281 14.86 5.53 -1.60
CA TYR A 281 16.13 4.80 -1.41
C TYR A 281 17.25 5.68 -0.85
N LYS A 282 17.30 6.96 -1.23
CA LYS A 282 18.25 7.91 -0.65
C LYS A 282 18.05 8.08 0.86
N ALA A 283 16.81 8.05 1.35
CA ALA A 283 16.54 8.15 2.78
C ALA A 283 17.15 6.98 3.57
N PHE A 284 17.10 5.75 3.05
CA PHE A 284 17.74 4.58 3.68
C PHE A 284 19.27 4.72 3.74
N THR A 285 19.89 5.11 2.62
CA THR A 285 21.34 5.29 2.58
C THR A 285 21.83 6.41 3.49
N GLU A 286 20.98 7.42 3.74
CA GLU A 286 21.30 8.52 4.65
C GLU A 286 21.39 8.04 6.10
N VAL A 287 20.41 7.26 6.59
CA VAL A 287 20.41 6.71 7.96
C VAL A 287 21.61 5.79 8.17
N SER A 288 21.91 4.94 7.17
CA SER A 288 23.03 3.99 7.26
C SER A 288 24.41 4.63 7.17
N HIS A 289 24.52 5.92 6.81
CA HIS A 289 25.83 6.58 6.64
C HIS A 289 26.52 6.81 7.99
N PRO A 290 27.84 6.50 8.17
CA PRO A 290 28.55 6.61 9.47
C PRO A 290 28.46 7.99 10.12
N ARG A 291 28.50 9.07 9.31
CA ARG A 291 28.40 10.45 9.83
C ARG A 291 26.98 10.81 10.29
N ASN A 292 25.98 9.99 9.97
CA ASN A 292 24.61 10.20 10.45
C ASN A 292 24.35 9.53 11.81
N LYS A 293 25.22 8.60 12.24
CA LYS A 293 25.25 8.00 13.59
C LYS A 293 23.90 7.43 14.06
N GLY A 294 23.10 6.86 13.13
CA GLY A 294 21.81 6.25 13.44
C GLY A 294 20.65 7.21 13.63
N GLU A 295 20.81 8.50 13.34
CA GLU A 295 19.72 9.47 13.46
C GLU A 295 18.64 9.27 12.38
N MET A 296 17.40 9.09 12.81
CA MET A 296 16.24 8.81 11.93
C MET A 296 15.33 10.02 11.70
N THR A 297 15.57 11.16 12.31
CA THR A 297 14.65 12.32 12.28
C THR A 297 14.21 12.68 10.86
N HIS A 298 15.16 12.81 9.92
CA HIS A 298 14.84 13.13 8.53
C HIS A 298 14.22 11.97 7.77
N PHE A 299 14.59 10.73 8.07
CA PHE A 299 13.97 9.55 7.47
C PHE A 299 12.47 9.49 7.80
N ILE A 300 12.13 9.72 9.07
CA ILE A 300 10.74 9.74 9.53
C ILE A 300 9.96 10.86 8.81
N LEU A 301 10.52 12.06 8.73
CA LEU A 301 9.89 13.18 8.02
C LEU A 301 9.68 12.88 6.53
N ASP A 302 10.67 12.29 5.85
CA ASP A 302 10.58 11.94 4.44
C ASP A 302 9.51 10.87 4.18
N LEU A 303 9.37 9.87 5.06
CA LEU A 303 8.32 8.85 4.92
C LEU A 303 6.94 9.35 5.32
N MET A 304 6.84 10.28 6.29
CA MET A 304 5.58 10.97 6.57
C MET A 304 5.09 11.75 5.34
N ASP A 305 6.00 12.39 4.58
CA ASP A 305 5.64 13.04 3.31
C ASP A 305 5.10 12.05 2.27
N LEU A 306 5.67 10.85 2.19
CA LEU A 306 5.16 9.80 1.29
C LEU A 306 3.76 9.34 1.71
N ILE A 307 3.51 9.15 3.00
CA ILE A 307 2.16 8.79 3.52
C ILE A 307 1.16 9.89 3.14
N ILE A 308 1.50 11.17 3.38
CA ILE A 308 0.63 12.31 3.04
C ILE A 308 0.35 12.35 1.54
N SER A 309 1.39 12.19 0.72
CA SER A 309 1.24 12.19 -0.75
C SER A 309 0.32 11.07 -1.23
N GLY A 310 0.46 9.86 -0.69
CA GLY A 310 -0.44 8.74 -1.00
C GLY A 310 -1.88 9.02 -0.60
N GLN A 311 -2.10 9.55 0.59
CA GLN A 311 -3.43 9.95 1.06
C GLN A 311 -4.06 11.04 0.17
N GLU A 312 -3.28 12.02 -0.26
CA GLU A 312 -3.77 13.12 -1.13
C GLU A 312 -4.18 12.61 -2.50
N ILE A 313 -3.46 11.64 -3.09
CA ILE A 313 -3.86 10.97 -4.33
C ILE A 313 -5.20 10.26 -4.13
N SER A 314 -5.35 9.47 -3.06
CA SER A 314 -6.60 8.75 -2.77
C SER A 314 -7.78 9.70 -2.49
N LEU A 315 -7.53 10.85 -1.84
CA LEU A 315 -8.56 11.88 -1.62
C LEU A 315 -9.07 12.43 -2.95
N LEU A 316 -8.15 12.78 -3.87
CA LEU A 316 -8.52 13.26 -5.19
C LEU A 316 -9.34 12.24 -5.97
N GLN A 317 -8.95 10.98 -5.95
CA GLN A 317 -9.70 9.89 -6.62
C GLN A 317 -11.12 9.75 -6.09
N LEU A 318 -11.32 9.82 -4.77
CA LEU A 318 -12.65 9.73 -4.15
C LEU A 318 -13.50 10.98 -4.43
N GLU A 319 -12.91 12.18 -4.40
CA GLU A 319 -13.61 13.45 -4.73
C GLU A 319 -14.05 13.48 -6.21
N GLU A 320 -13.19 13.04 -7.12
CA GLU A 320 -13.52 12.90 -8.54
C GLU A 320 -14.67 11.89 -8.75
N ALA A 321 -14.64 10.77 -8.03
CA ALA A 321 -15.69 9.77 -8.10
C ALA A 321 -17.04 10.32 -7.59
N GLU A 322 -17.06 11.08 -6.47
CA GLU A 322 -18.28 11.79 -6.04
C GLU A 322 -18.80 12.75 -7.11
N GLY A 323 -17.89 13.48 -7.78
CA GLY A 323 -18.24 14.38 -8.88
C GLY A 323 -18.91 13.65 -10.05
N LYS A 324 -18.33 12.51 -10.47
CA LYS A 324 -18.88 11.65 -11.53
C LYS A 324 -20.26 11.13 -11.16
N ILE A 325 -20.43 10.60 -9.96
CA ILE A 325 -21.74 10.11 -9.49
C ILE A 325 -22.78 11.22 -9.47
N LYS A 326 -22.42 12.41 -9.00
CA LYS A 326 -23.34 13.57 -9.03
C LYS A 326 -23.78 13.92 -10.46
N HIS A 327 -22.88 13.89 -11.42
CA HIS A 327 -23.21 14.13 -12.83
C HIS A 327 -24.16 13.05 -13.37
N VAL A 328 -23.88 11.78 -13.09
CA VAL A 328 -24.76 10.66 -13.46
C VAL A 328 -26.16 10.80 -12.88
N LEU A 329 -26.28 11.19 -11.61
CA LEU A 329 -27.60 11.40 -11.01
C LEU A 329 -28.39 12.52 -11.70
N ASN A 330 -27.74 13.65 -12.03
CA ASN A 330 -28.38 14.73 -12.78
C ASN A 330 -28.83 14.26 -14.19
N TYR A 331 -28.05 13.43 -14.87
CA TYR A 331 -28.43 12.83 -16.15
C TYR A 331 -29.65 11.92 -15.98
N LEU A 332 -29.64 11.02 -15.01
CA LEU A 332 -30.75 10.11 -14.74
C LEU A 332 -32.04 10.84 -14.37
N ASP A 333 -31.94 11.93 -13.61
CA ASP A 333 -33.10 12.79 -13.26
C ASP A 333 -33.71 13.51 -14.49
N SER A 334 -32.97 13.62 -15.58
CA SER A 334 -33.48 14.20 -16.85
C SER A 334 -34.24 13.21 -17.74
N LEU A 335 -34.26 11.92 -17.37
CA LEU A 335 -34.90 10.86 -18.17
C LEU A 335 -36.36 10.66 -17.75
N ASP A 336 -37.28 11.16 -18.56
CA ASP A 336 -38.74 11.11 -18.29
C ASP A 336 -39.43 9.85 -18.85
N ASP A 337 -38.74 9.07 -19.68
CA ASP A 337 -39.25 7.92 -20.41
C ASP A 337 -39.00 6.58 -19.74
N LEU A 338 -38.30 6.58 -18.59
CA LEU A 338 -37.93 5.37 -17.85
C LEU A 338 -38.68 5.20 -16.54
N THR A 339 -39.01 3.95 -16.22
CA THR A 339 -39.55 3.62 -14.90
C THR A 339 -38.46 3.74 -13.81
N PRO A 340 -38.83 3.96 -12.54
CA PRO A 340 -37.84 4.00 -11.43
C PRO A 340 -36.99 2.72 -11.35
N ALA A 341 -37.55 1.57 -11.70
CA ALA A 341 -36.81 0.31 -11.74
C ALA A 341 -35.78 0.30 -12.88
N ALA A 342 -36.16 0.81 -14.06
CA ALA A 342 -35.21 0.92 -15.20
C ALA A 342 -34.06 1.91 -14.89
N ILE A 343 -34.39 3.07 -14.28
CA ILE A 343 -33.36 4.04 -13.83
C ILE A 343 -32.40 3.39 -12.85
N ASN A 344 -32.87 2.59 -11.89
CA ASN A 344 -32.00 1.93 -10.92
C ASN A 344 -31.05 0.90 -11.59
N ILE A 345 -31.54 0.13 -12.56
CA ILE A 345 -30.69 -0.81 -13.32
C ILE A 345 -29.71 -0.04 -14.22
N LEU A 346 -30.16 0.99 -14.92
CA LEU A 346 -29.30 1.85 -15.74
C LEU A 346 -28.18 2.48 -14.90
N PHE A 347 -28.52 3.00 -13.72
CA PHE A 347 -27.54 3.54 -12.76
C PHE A 347 -26.49 2.51 -12.35
N THR A 348 -26.88 1.26 -12.15
CA THR A 348 -25.96 0.16 -11.85
C THR A 348 -24.97 -0.07 -12.99
N LEU A 349 -25.47 -0.15 -14.21
CA LEU A 349 -24.64 -0.37 -15.40
C LEU A 349 -23.73 0.84 -15.71
N ILE A 350 -24.20 2.06 -15.45
CA ILE A 350 -23.36 3.26 -15.56
C ILE A 350 -22.21 3.21 -14.53
N GLN A 351 -22.47 2.86 -13.27
CA GLN A 351 -21.42 2.72 -12.25
C GLN A 351 -20.41 1.63 -12.64
N ASP A 352 -20.92 0.49 -13.12
CA ASP A 352 -20.04 -0.59 -13.59
C ASP A 352 -19.13 -0.08 -14.72
N ASN A 353 -19.65 0.63 -15.69
CA ASN A 353 -18.84 1.18 -16.78
C ASN A 353 -17.81 2.22 -16.32
N LEU A 354 -18.22 3.17 -15.44
CA LEU A 354 -17.35 4.27 -15.00
C LEU A 354 -16.20 3.83 -14.09
N PHE A 355 -16.42 2.79 -13.30
CA PHE A 355 -15.47 2.36 -12.26
C PHE A 355 -14.91 0.97 -12.50
N SER A 356 -15.38 0.22 -13.51
CA SER A 356 -14.85 -1.10 -13.84
C SER A 356 -13.51 -0.97 -14.57
N MET A 357 -12.53 -1.77 -14.13
CA MET A 357 -11.21 -1.76 -14.78
C MET A 357 -11.09 -2.83 -15.88
N PHE A 358 -11.73 -4.01 -15.72
CA PHE A 358 -11.41 -5.16 -16.58
C PHE A 358 -12.59 -6.07 -16.96
N THR A 359 -13.66 -6.09 -16.18
CA THR A 359 -14.82 -6.96 -16.45
C THR A 359 -16.11 -6.22 -16.19
N ASN A 360 -17.05 -6.34 -17.13
CA ASN A 360 -18.40 -5.85 -16.93
C ASN A 360 -19.20 -6.84 -16.07
N MET A 361 -20.13 -6.33 -15.26
CA MET A 361 -21.12 -7.15 -14.56
C MET A 361 -21.94 -7.93 -15.58
N ASP A 362 -22.17 -9.21 -15.30
CA ASP A 362 -23.18 -9.97 -16.04
C ASP A 362 -24.57 -9.83 -15.43
N ASP A 363 -25.59 -10.34 -16.13
CA ASP A 363 -26.97 -10.21 -15.65
C ASP A 363 -27.21 -10.94 -14.31
N SER A 364 -26.38 -11.94 -13.95
CA SER A 364 -26.46 -12.62 -12.66
C SER A 364 -25.88 -11.74 -11.53
N ASP A 365 -24.85 -10.97 -11.82
CA ASP A 365 -24.29 -10.00 -10.88
C ASP A 365 -25.31 -8.90 -10.57
N ILE A 366 -26.03 -8.42 -11.61
CA ILE A 366 -27.10 -7.43 -11.44
C ILE A 366 -28.24 -8.00 -10.56
N THR A 367 -28.63 -9.27 -10.79
CA THR A 367 -29.67 -9.89 -9.96
C THR A 367 -29.24 -10.03 -8.51
N ALA A 368 -27.99 -10.37 -8.25
CA ALA A 368 -27.44 -10.48 -6.90
C ALA A 368 -27.33 -9.11 -6.21
N GLU A 369 -26.80 -8.10 -6.91
CA GLU A 369 -26.62 -6.74 -6.37
C GLU A 369 -27.97 -6.08 -6.02
N LYS A 370 -29.00 -6.30 -6.81
CA LYS A 370 -30.32 -5.67 -6.62
C LYS A 370 -31.32 -6.55 -5.89
N ASP A 371 -30.96 -7.76 -5.51
CA ASP A 371 -31.84 -8.76 -4.89
C ASP A 371 -33.15 -8.93 -5.66
N ILE A 372 -33.05 -9.09 -6.98
CA ILE A 372 -34.18 -9.28 -7.87
C ILE A 372 -34.06 -10.56 -8.70
N SER A 373 -35.20 -11.18 -9.02
CA SER A 373 -35.21 -12.37 -9.89
C SER A 373 -34.93 -12.00 -11.36
N ARG A 374 -34.39 -12.93 -12.12
CA ARG A 374 -34.24 -12.79 -13.60
C ARG A 374 -35.57 -12.50 -14.28
N TYR A 375 -36.68 -13.05 -13.77
CA TYR A 375 -37.99 -12.77 -14.31
C TYR A 375 -38.35 -11.28 -14.22
N LYS A 376 -37.95 -10.58 -13.17
CA LYS A 376 -38.15 -9.13 -13.03
C LYS A 376 -37.13 -8.30 -13.81
N LEU A 377 -35.87 -8.78 -13.90
CA LEU A 377 -34.79 -8.07 -14.58
C LEU A 377 -34.98 -8.07 -16.11
N ASN A 378 -35.31 -9.24 -16.72
CA ASN A 378 -35.34 -9.37 -18.17
C ASN A 378 -36.26 -8.35 -18.88
N PRO A 379 -37.49 -8.05 -18.44
CA PRO A 379 -38.32 -7.02 -19.05
C PRO A 379 -37.69 -5.62 -18.97
N ILE A 380 -36.97 -5.32 -17.88
CA ILE A 380 -36.32 -4.02 -17.68
C ILE A 380 -35.13 -3.89 -18.67
N LEU A 381 -34.28 -4.92 -18.78
CA LEU A 381 -33.20 -4.91 -19.74
C LEU A 381 -33.70 -4.76 -21.19
N LYS A 382 -34.79 -5.44 -21.53
CA LYS A 382 -35.39 -5.33 -22.85
C LYS A 382 -35.91 -3.91 -23.14
N ASP A 383 -36.58 -3.26 -22.18
CA ASP A 383 -37.07 -1.87 -22.33
C ASP A 383 -35.88 -0.89 -22.49
N LEU A 384 -34.84 -1.05 -21.69
CA LEU A 384 -33.61 -0.24 -21.81
C LEU A 384 -32.89 -0.45 -23.15
N GLU A 385 -32.87 -1.67 -23.66
CA GLU A 385 -32.26 -2.03 -24.95
C GLU A 385 -33.08 -1.45 -26.12
N GLU A 386 -34.40 -1.61 -26.10
CA GLU A 386 -35.32 -1.05 -27.11
C GLU A 386 -35.27 0.49 -27.16
N LYS A 387 -35.02 1.16 -26.05
CA LYS A 387 -34.83 2.62 -25.95
C LYS A 387 -33.41 3.10 -26.25
N GLY A 388 -32.46 2.16 -26.47
CA GLY A 388 -31.11 2.45 -26.85
C GLY A 388 -30.18 2.96 -25.71
N TYR A 389 -30.54 2.69 -24.45
CA TYR A 389 -29.69 3.02 -23.31
C TYR A 389 -28.59 1.98 -23.06
N ILE A 390 -28.89 0.70 -23.35
CA ILE A 390 -27.95 -0.41 -23.18
C ILE A 390 -27.90 -1.27 -24.45
N GLU A 391 -26.86 -2.07 -24.54
CA GLU A 391 -26.70 -3.08 -25.59
C GLU A 391 -26.17 -4.38 -25.02
N LYS A 392 -26.59 -5.49 -25.60
CA LYS A 392 -26.13 -6.82 -25.22
C LYS A 392 -24.83 -7.18 -25.95
N ILE A 393 -23.74 -7.34 -25.20
CA ILE A 393 -22.42 -7.67 -25.78
C ILE A 393 -22.05 -9.15 -25.70
N LYS A 394 -22.71 -9.94 -24.84
CA LYS A 394 -22.38 -11.35 -24.63
C LYS A 394 -23.66 -12.16 -24.31
N LEU A 395 -23.71 -13.40 -24.83
CA LEU A 395 -24.85 -14.30 -24.64
C LEU A 395 -24.67 -15.25 -23.45
N LYS A 396 -23.45 -15.66 -23.15
CA LYS A 396 -23.12 -16.61 -22.06
C LYS A 396 -21.78 -16.27 -21.41
N PRO A 397 -21.76 -15.78 -20.14
CA PRO A 397 -22.95 -15.30 -19.43
C PRO A 397 -23.57 -14.11 -20.18
N SER A 398 -24.89 -13.89 -20.00
CA SER A 398 -25.58 -12.74 -20.59
C SER A 398 -25.05 -11.46 -19.94
N THR A 399 -24.55 -10.52 -20.77
CA THR A 399 -23.92 -9.28 -20.32
C THR A 399 -24.45 -8.11 -21.13
N HIS A 400 -24.93 -7.09 -20.44
CA HIS A 400 -25.35 -5.84 -21.02
C HIS A 400 -24.44 -4.71 -20.58
N VAL A 401 -24.18 -3.76 -21.47
CA VAL A 401 -23.40 -2.55 -21.19
C VAL A 401 -24.17 -1.32 -21.65
N ILE A 402 -23.81 -0.16 -21.13
CA ILE A 402 -24.39 1.11 -21.60
C ILE A 402 -23.89 1.42 -23.03
N THR A 403 -24.78 2.00 -23.84
CA THR A 403 -24.44 2.39 -25.21
C THR A 403 -23.50 3.59 -25.25
N LYS A 404 -22.86 3.81 -26.40
CA LYS A 404 -22.01 4.99 -26.61
C LYS A 404 -22.74 6.30 -26.34
N LYS A 405 -24.04 6.38 -26.67
CA LYS A 405 -24.89 7.55 -26.36
C LYS A 405 -24.86 7.88 -24.87
N VAL A 406 -25.06 6.88 -24.02
CA VAL A 406 -25.05 7.07 -22.56
C VAL A 406 -23.64 7.40 -22.06
N ILE A 407 -22.62 6.74 -22.61
CA ILE A 407 -21.21 7.03 -22.27
C ILE A 407 -20.90 8.51 -22.52
N ASP A 408 -21.26 9.03 -23.69
CA ASP A 408 -20.98 10.43 -24.07
C ASP A 408 -21.72 11.44 -23.16
N GLU A 409 -22.90 11.10 -22.63
CA GLU A 409 -23.68 11.94 -21.71
C GLU A 409 -23.14 11.90 -20.27
N VAL A 410 -22.54 10.79 -19.84
CA VAL A 410 -22.02 10.64 -18.47
C VAL A 410 -20.51 10.85 -18.38
N ALA A 411 -19.80 10.98 -19.51
CA ALA A 411 -18.39 11.34 -19.54
C ALA A 411 -18.19 12.81 -19.12
N ILE A 412 -17.29 13.03 -18.17
CA ILE A 412 -16.87 14.37 -17.71
C ILE A 412 -15.46 14.62 -18.21
#